data_021dbd9361334dbf21fb0e7b8903fd83
#
_entry.id   021dbd9361334dbf21fb0e7b8903fd83
#
_cell.length_a   1.000
_cell.length_b   1.000
_cell.length_c   1.000
_cell.angle_alpha   90.00
_cell.angle_beta   90.00
_cell.angle_gamma   90.00
#
_symmetry.space_group_name_H-M   'P 1'
#
loop_
_entity.id
_entity.type
_entity.pdbx_description
1 polymer ?
#
loop_
_entity_poly.entity_id
_entity_poly.type
_entity_poly.pdbx_seq_one_letter_code
_entity_poly.pdbx_strand_id
1 'polypeptide(L)'
;MVQLLLVIIYISFISLGLPDALLGSAWPSMYREMGVPVSYAGIISMIISFGTIISSLQSDRLTKKLGAGMVTAVSVAMTAAALFGFSVSGSFPVLCLWAVPYGLGAGSVDAALNNYVALHYTSRDMSWLHGMWGVGTIVGPYVMGYALTNGMTWNRGYFIISVLQIVLSAALFFSLPIWRKMEKKGTEGQHESGTESRKALRLKEIIRIPGAKEIMVTFFCYCAVEQTAMLWGSSYMVLHNGLTAEEAASYASLFCIGITVGRFLNGFLMMRFQDDQMIRAGQAVIIAGIVILLLPFGKVTAVGGLILIGLGCAPVYPCIIHSTPANFGADRSQALIGVQMASAYVGSCLMPPVFGLLANHISASLLPWYLLVIMLLMVIMYTNVIKKTRPNRER
;
A
#
# COMPACT_ATOMS: atom_id res chain seq x y z
N MET A 1 -18.34 -3.03 -20.83
CA MET A 1 -17.17 -3.88 -20.53
C MET A 1 -16.08 -3.15 -19.76
N VAL A 2 -15.66 -1.94 -20.16
CA VAL A 2 -14.64 -1.14 -19.42
C VAL A 2 -15.06 -0.90 -17.97
N GLN A 3 -16.29 -0.47 -17.73
CA GLN A 3 -16.80 -0.24 -16.36
C GLN A 3 -16.90 -1.55 -15.54
N LEU A 4 -17.27 -2.68 -16.17
CA LEU A 4 -17.32 -3.96 -15.46
C LEU A 4 -15.92 -4.41 -15.02
N LEU A 5 -14.90 -4.20 -15.85
CA LEU A 5 -13.53 -4.52 -15.51
C LEU A 5 -13.04 -3.63 -14.35
N LEU A 6 -13.38 -2.34 -14.35
CA LEU A 6 -13.05 -1.43 -13.26
C LEU A 6 -13.67 -1.89 -11.92
N VAL A 7 -14.93 -2.35 -11.94
CA VAL A 7 -15.57 -2.92 -10.74
C VAL A 7 -14.81 -4.17 -10.25
N ILE A 8 -14.41 -5.07 -11.16
CA ILE A 8 -13.60 -6.24 -10.80
C ILE A 8 -12.27 -5.82 -10.17
N ILE A 9 -11.62 -4.80 -10.72
CA ILE A 9 -10.37 -4.25 -10.18
C ILE A 9 -10.59 -3.67 -8.77
N TYR A 10 -11.67 -2.91 -8.56
CA TYR A 10 -12.01 -2.36 -7.24
C TYR A 10 -12.27 -3.45 -6.19
N ILE A 11 -13.02 -4.49 -6.56
CA ILE A 11 -13.25 -5.63 -5.69
C ILE A 11 -11.94 -6.36 -5.37
N SER A 12 -11.03 -6.45 -6.34
CA SER A 12 -9.70 -7.02 -6.13
C SER A 12 -8.88 -6.21 -5.11
N PHE A 13 -9.01 -4.89 -5.08
CA PHE A 13 -8.35 -4.04 -4.10
C PHE A 13 -8.97 -4.13 -2.70
N ILE A 14 -10.30 -4.28 -2.59
CA ILE A 14 -10.93 -4.64 -1.31
C ILE A 14 -10.32 -5.95 -0.79
N SER A 15 -10.19 -6.93 -1.67
CA SER A 15 -9.57 -8.22 -1.38
C SER A 15 -8.13 -8.10 -0.88
N LEU A 16 -7.33 -7.20 -1.44
CA LEU A 16 -5.98 -6.93 -0.96
C LEU A 16 -5.97 -6.34 0.45
N GLY A 17 -6.90 -5.42 0.74
CA GLY A 17 -7.00 -4.78 2.03
C GLY A 17 -7.52 -5.71 3.15
N LEU A 18 -8.38 -6.67 2.82
CA LEU A 18 -9.02 -7.54 3.82
C LEU A 18 -8.01 -8.23 4.76
N PRO A 19 -6.91 -8.83 4.29
CA PRO A 19 -5.98 -9.52 5.17
C PRO A 19 -4.92 -8.62 5.81
N ASP A 20 -4.69 -7.40 5.34
CA ASP A 20 -3.57 -6.56 5.76
C ASP A 20 -3.60 -6.23 7.26
N ALA A 21 -4.78 -6.03 7.84
CA ALA A 21 -4.94 -5.75 9.26
C ALA A 21 -5.36 -6.97 10.10
N LEU A 22 -5.52 -8.15 9.50
CA LEU A 22 -5.96 -9.36 10.21
C LEU A 22 -4.97 -9.85 11.24
N LEU A 23 -3.68 -9.88 10.89
CA LEU A 23 -2.64 -10.35 11.81
C LEU A 23 -2.64 -9.51 13.09
N GLY A 24 -2.72 -8.19 12.96
CA GLY A 24 -2.75 -7.29 14.12
C GLY A 24 -3.97 -7.50 15.01
N SER A 25 -5.15 -7.71 14.43
CA SER A 25 -6.39 -7.93 15.19
C SER A 25 -6.49 -9.32 15.82
N ALA A 26 -5.92 -10.34 15.18
CA ALA A 26 -5.94 -11.72 15.68
C ALA A 26 -4.79 -12.01 16.68
N TRP A 27 -3.66 -11.31 16.56
CA TRP A 27 -2.42 -11.63 17.27
C TRP A 27 -2.54 -11.70 18.78
N PRO A 28 -3.32 -10.83 19.47
CA PRO A 28 -3.51 -10.94 20.92
C PRO A 28 -4.05 -12.28 21.40
N SER A 29 -4.82 -12.98 20.57
CA SER A 29 -5.30 -14.35 20.84
C SER A 29 -4.29 -15.40 20.39
N MET A 30 -3.69 -15.20 19.22
CA MET A 30 -2.76 -16.16 18.59
C MET A 30 -1.50 -16.41 19.43
N TYR A 31 -0.80 -15.35 19.86
CA TYR A 31 0.46 -15.52 20.59
C TYR A 31 0.28 -16.23 21.93
N ARG A 32 -0.85 -16.01 22.61
CA ARG A 32 -1.17 -16.67 23.87
C ARG A 32 -1.43 -18.16 23.67
N GLU A 33 -2.25 -18.50 22.67
CA GLU A 33 -2.59 -19.89 22.35
C GLU A 33 -1.38 -20.69 21.90
N MET A 34 -0.47 -20.08 21.13
CA MET A 34 0.75 -20.73 20.64
C MET A 34 1.91 -20.70 21.64
N GLY A 35 1.79 -19.99 22.76
CA GLY A 35 2.85 -19.86 23.78
C GLY A 35 4.11 -19.16 23.27
N VAL A 36 3.99 -18.22 22.32
CA VAL A 36 5.11 -17.49 21.73
C VAL A 36 5.16 -16.04 22.21
N PRO A 37 6.33 -15.37 22.18
CA PRO A 37 6.44 -13.95 22.49
C PRO A 37 5.54 -13.08 21.59
N VAL A 38 5.00 -12.01 22.15
CA VAL A 38 4.16 -11.04 21.40
C VAL A 38 4.90 -10.44 20.19
N SER A 39 6.22 -10.29 20.27
CA SER A 39 7.08 -9.76 19.20
C SER A 39 7.14 -10.64 17.94
N TYR A 40 6.71 -11.91 18.01
CA TYR A 40 6.76 -12.83 16.88
C TYR A 40 5.81 -12.46 15.74
N ALA A 41 4.80 -11.61 15.97
CA ALA A 41 4.04 -10.98 14.88
C ALA A 41 4.95 -10.29 13.87
N GLY A 42 6.00 -9.64 14.35
CA GLY A 42 6.99 -8.97 13.52
C GLY A 42 7.69 -9.91 12.53
N ILE A 43 7.96 -11.16 12.95
CA ILE A 43 8.59 -12.15 12.07
C ILE A 43 7.67 -12.51 10.91
N ILE A 44 6.38 -12.76 11.18
CA ILE A 44 5.39 -13.05 10.13
C ILE A 44 5.28 -11.84 9.18
N SER A 45 5.14 -10.63 9.72
CA SER A 45 5.07 -9.40 8.93
C SER A 45 6.31 -9.18 8.06
N MET A 46 7.51 -9.47 8.58
CA MET A 46 8.76 -9.38 7.82
C MET A 46 8.81 -10.40 6.68
N ILE A 47 8.37 -11.64 6.91
CA ILE A 47 8.31 -12.67 5.85
C ILE A 47 7.36 -12.22 4.74
N ILE A 48 6.16 -11.73 5.10
CA ILE A 48 5.19 -11.21 4.15
C ILE A 48 5.79 -10.04 3.36
N SER A 49 6.34 -9.04 4.04
CA SER A 49 6.94 -7.85 3.39
C SER A 49 8.10 -8.22 2.46
N PHE A 50 8.95 -9.15 2.85
CA PHE A 50 10.06 -9.61 2.01
C PHE A 50 9.55 -10.34 0.77
N GLY A 51 8.55 -11.20 0.91
CA GLY A 51 7.87 -11.85 -0.23
C GLY A 51 7.23 -10.82 -1.16
N THR A 52 6.58 -9.80 -0.62
CA THR A 52 5.95 -8.71 -1.36
C THR A 52 6.98 -7.90 -2.16
N ILE A 53 8.14 -7.57 -1.57
CA ILE A 53 9.25 -6.89 -2.25
C ILE A 53 9.75 -7.71 -3.45
N ILE A 54 10.05 -9.00 -3.22
CA ILE A 54 10.52 -9.90 -4.29
C ILE A 54 9.50 -9.98 -5.42
N SER A 55 8.24 -10.15 -5.08
CA SER A 55 7.14 -10.31 -6.03
C SER A 55 6.91 -9.03 -6.84
N SER A 56 6.92 -7.86 -6.21
CA SER A 56 6.81 -6.57 -6.88
C SER A 56 7.93 -6.35 -7.90
N LEU A 57 9.17 -6.73 -7.57
CA LEU A 57 10.32 -6.66 -8.49
C LEU A 57 10.19 -7.59 -9.70
N GLN A 58 9.42 -8.68 -9.58
CA GLN A 58 9.17 -9.63 -10.67
C GLN A 58 7.91 -9.29 -11.48
N SER A 59 7.12 -8.30 -11.04
CA SER A 59 5.80 -8.00 -11.61
C SER A 59 5.84 -7.69 -13.12
N ASP A 60 6.88 -6.97 -13.61
CA ASP A 60 7.05 -6.68 -15.03
C ASP A 60 7.19 -7.96 -15.87
N ARG A 61 8.01 -8.92 -15.41
CA ARG A 61 8.20 -10.20 -16.10
C ARG A 61 6.93 -11.04 -16.10
N LEU A 62 6.24 -11.08 -14.95
CA LEU A 62 5.03 -11.86 -14.79
C LEU A 62 3.90 -11.29 -15.64
N THR A 63 3.72 -9.97 -15.62
CA THR A 63 2.66 -9.29 -16.39
C THR A 63 2.91 -9.41 -17.90
N LYS A 64 4.16 -9.31 -18.37
CA LYS A 64 4.49 -9.55 -19.80
C LYS A 64 4.24 -10.97 -20.25
N LYS A 65 4.43 -11.98 -19.38
CA LYS A 65 4.19 -13.39 -19.72
C LYS A 65 2.75 -13.82 -19.64
N LEU A 66 2.03 -13.37 -18.60
CA LEU A 66 0.73 -13.92 -18.21
C LEU A 66 -0.42 -12.95 -18.48
N GLY A 67 -0.13 -11.64 -18.66
CA GLY A 67 -1.11 -10.57 -18.65
C GLY A 67 -1.54 -10.16 -17.24
N ALA A 68 -2.06 -8.93 -17.09
CA ALA A 68 -2.44 -8.38 -15.79
C ALA A 68 -3.56 -9.19 -15.12
N GLY A 69 -4.55 -9.65 -15.90
CA GLY A 69 -5.66 -10.44 -15.38
C GLY A 69 -5.23 -11.77 -14.77
N MET A 70 -4.33 -12.52 -15.43
CA MET A 70 -3.85 -13.81 -14.91
C MET A 70 -2.96 -13.60 -13.68
N VAL A 71 -2.07 -12.58 -13.68
CA VAL A 71 -1.27 -12.22 -12.50
C VAL A 71 -2.18 -11.93 -11.32
N THR A 72 -3.25 -11.15 -11.52
CA THR A 72 -4.24 -10.85 -10.46
C THR A 72 -4.91 -12.12 -9.94
N ALA A 73 -5.44 -12.97 -10.82
CA ALA A 73 -6.15 -14.18 -10.41
C ALA A 73 -5.26 -15.16 -9.64
N VAL A 74 -4.03 -15.41 -10.12
CA VAL A 74 -3.07 -16.30 -9.45
C VAL A 74 -2.62 -15.72 -8.11
N SER A 75 -2.35 -14.43 -8.05
CA SER A 75 -1.92 -13.74 -6.81
C SER A 75 -3.00 -13.80 -5.73
N VAL A 76 -4.26 -13.52 -6.09
CA VAL A 76 -5.38 -13.64 -5.13
C VAL A 76 -5.59 -15.09 -4.70
N ALA A 77 -5.38 -16.07 -5.60
CA ALA A 77 -5.43 -17.49 -5.23
C ALA A 77 -4.32 -17.85 -4.23
N MET A 78 -3.11 -17.31 -4.39
CA MET A 78 -2.00 -17.54 -3.46
C MET A 78 -2.30 -16.94 -2.08
N THR A 79 -2.83 -15.72 -2.02
CA THR A 79 -3.23 -15.10 -0.75
C THR A 79 -4.40 -15.84 -0.10
N ALA A 80 -5.39 -16.29 -0.88
CA ALA A 80 -6.50 -17.11 -0.39
C ALA A 80 -6.01 -18.42 0.22
N ALA A 81 -5.11 -19.14 -0.46
CA ALA A 81 -4.49 -20.38 0.04
C ALA A 81 -3.69 -20.13 1.32
N ALA A 82 -2.94 -19.01 1.39
CA ALA A 82 -2.19 -18.64 2.57
C ALA A 82 -3.10 -18.36 3.77
N LEU A 83 -4.19 -17.61 3.59
CA LEU A 83 -5.17 -17.34 4.64
C LEU A 83 -5.89 -18.61 5.11
N PHE A 84 -6.22 -19.51 4.18
CA PHE A 84 -6.74 -20.82 4.52
C PHE A 84 -5.70 -21.60 5.34
N GLY A 85 -4.42 -21.58 4.92
CA GLY A 85 -3.33 -22.16 5.67
C GLY A 85 -3.19 -21.58 7.09
N PHE A 86 -3.35 -20.26 7.26
CA PHE A 86 -3.39 -19.63 8.58
C PHE A 86 -4.57 -20.17 9.41
N SER A 87 -5.75 -20.34 8.80
CA SER A 87 -6.94 -20.82 9.50
C SER A 87 -6.84 -22.25 10.05
N VAL A 88 -5.97 -23.07 9.47
CA VAL A 88 -5.75 -24.47 9.91
C VAL A 88 -4.42 -24.66 10.66
N SER A 89 -3.66 -23.58 10.85
CA SER A 89 -2.36 -23.64 11.52
C SER A 89 -2.51 -23.74 13.03
N GLY A 90 -1.84 -24.72 13.63
CA GLY A 90 -1.76 -24.91 15.08
C GLY A 90 -0.41 -24.51 15.69
N SER A 91 0.54 -23.99 14.89
CA SER A 91 1.86 -23.63 15.38
C SER A 91 2.49 -22.47 14.62
N PHE A 92 3.37 -21.73 15.31
CA PHE A 92 4.06 -20.56 14.76
C PHE A 92 4.90 -20.85 13.49
N PRO A 93 5.70 -21.96 13.41
CA PRO A 93 6.45 -22.26 12.20
C PRO A 93 5.56 -22.47 10.96
N VAL A 94 4.38 -23.07 11.14
CA VAL A 94 3.42 -23.27 10.04
C VAL A 94 2.83 -21.95 9.58
N LEU A 95 2.57 -20.99 10.46
CA LEU A 95 2.18 -19.62 10.08
C LEU A 95 3.29 -18.94 9.27
N CYS A 96 4.56 -19.06 9.68
CA CYS A 96 5.69 -18.53 8.92
C CYS A 96 5.78 -19.13 7.51
N LEU A 97 5.52 -20.44 7.37
CA LEU A 97 5.48 -21.10 6.07
C LEU A 97 4.40 -20.51 5.16
N TRP A 98 3.19 -20.31 5.67
CA TRP A 98 2.07 -19.73 4.91
C TRP A 98 2.23 -18.23 4.66
N ALA A 99 3.03 -17.53 5.46
CA ALA A 99 3.37 -16.12 5.23
C ALA A 99 4.15 -15.90 3.91
N VAL A 100 4.90 -16.93 3.43
CA VAL A 100 5.65 -16.85 2.17
C VAL A 100 4.72 -16.70 0.95
N PRO A 101 3.79 -17.64 0.66
CA PRO A 101 2.87 -17.48 -0.46
C PRO A 101 1.96 -16.25 -0.31
N TYR A 102 1.63 -15.83 0.92
CA TYR A 102 0.92 -14.58 1.16
C TYR A 102 1.67 -13.39 0.60
N GLY A 103 2.92 -13.17 1.01
CA GLY A 103 3.73 -12.04 0.55
C GLY A 103 3.99 -12.07 -0.95
N LEU A 104 4.32 -13.24 -1.51
CA LEU A 104 4.53 -13.40 -2.96
C LEU A 104 3.26 -13.09 -3.76
N GLY A 105 2.08 -13.44 -3.27
CA GLY A 105 0.81 -13.09 -3.89
C GLY A 105 0.53 -11.59 -3.85
N ALA A 106 0.73 -10.93 -2.71
CA ALA A 106 0.38 -9.53 -2.52
C ALA A 106 1.14 -8.56 -3.45
N GLY A 107 2.46 -8.72 -3.61
CA GLY A 107 3.28 -7.74 -4.31
C GLY A 107 3.05 -7.66 -5.82
N SER A 108 2.89 -8.79 -6.51
CA SER A 108 2.70 -8.80 -7.96
C SER A 108 1.34 -8.26 -8.37
N VAL A 109 0.28 -8.56 -7.62
CA VAL A 109 -1.06 -8.07 -7.93
C VAL A 109 -1.16 -6.56 -7.74
N ASP A 110 -0.58 -6.05 -6.67
CA ASP A 110 -0.56 -4.61 -6.39
C ASP A 110 0.11 -3.85 -7.54
N ALA A 111 1.33 -4.23 -7.91
CA ALA A 111 2.04 -3.59 -9.02
C ALA A 111 1.33 -3.75 -10.38
N ALA A 112 0.73 -4.91 -10.67
CA ALA A 112 0.06 -5.17 -11.94
C ALA A 112 -1.23 -4.35 -12.08
N LEU A 113 -2.08 -4.31 -11.04
CA LEU A 113 -3.33 -3.56 -11.07
C LEU A 113 -3.11 -2.06 -11.06
N ASN A 114 -2.16 -1.57 -10.27
CA ASN A 114 -1.79 -0.15 -10.26
C ASN A 114 -1.32 0.30 -11.64
N ASN A 115 -0.44 -0.47 -12.30
CA ASN A 115 -0.01 -0.13 -13.66
C ASN A 115 -1.17 -0.20 -14.67
N TYR A 116 -2.02 -1.23 -14.56
CA TYR A 116 -3.17 -1.36 -15.46
C TYR A 116 -4.11 -0.14 -15.34
N VAL A 117 -4.42 0.28 -14.11
CA VAL A 117 -5.26 1.47 -13.88
C VAL A 117 -4.56 2.75 -14.33
N ALA A 118 -3.25 2.89 -14.09
CA ALA A 118 -2.47 4.04 -14.53
C ALA A 118 -2.44 4.21 -16.07
N LEU A 119 -2.53 3.11 -16.82
CA LEU A 119 -2.51 3.13 -18.28
C LEU A 119 -3.90 3.30 -18.93
N HIS A 120 -4.97 2.84 -18.27
CA HIS A 120 -6.27 2.69 -18.93
C HIS A 120 -7.40 3.51 -18.28
N TYR A 121 -7.17 4.10 -17.11
CA TYR A 121 -8.17 4.82 -16.33
C TYR A 121 -7.65 6.16 -15.84
N THR A 122 -8.49 6.94 -15.16
CA THR A 122 -8.18 8.29 -14.70
C THR A 122 -7.54 8.28 -13.31
N SER A 123 -6.89 9.38 -12.92
CA SER A 123 -6.41 9.61 -11.55
C SER A 123 -7.50 9.48 -10.50
N ARG A 124 -8.75 9.85 -10.84
CA ARG A 124 -9.92 9.64 -10.00
C ARG A 124 -10.11 8.16 -9.68
N ASP A 125 -10.08 7.33 -10.72
CA ASP A 125 -10.31 5.89 -10.59
C ASP A 125 -9.17 5.24 -9.79
N MET A 126 -7.94 5.72 -9.96
CA MET A 126 -6.78 5.33 -9.13
C MET A 126 -6.99 5.69 -7.66
N SER A 127 -7.47 6.89 -7.35
CA SER A 127 -7.73 7.31 -5.97
C SER A 127 -8.83 6.48 -5.31
N TRP A 128 -9.90 6.19 -6.04
CA TRP A 128 -10.97 5.32 -5.56
C TRP A 128 -10.53 3.87 -5.39
N LEU A 129 -9.65 3.38 -6.26
CA LEU A 129 -9.01 2.07 -6.12
C LEU A 129 -8.36 1.91 -4.75
N HIS A 130 -7.53 2.89 -4.36
CA HIS A 130 -6.90 2.89 -3.05
C HIS A 130 -7.87 3.16 -1.89
N GLY A 131 -8.98 3.85 -2.16
CA GLY A 131 -10.11 3.94 -1.21
C GLY A 131 -10.74 2.57 -0.94
N MET A 132 -10.90 1.74 -1.99
CA MET A 132 -11.44 0.38 -1.85
C MET A 132 -10.51 -0.54 -1.06
N TRP A 133 -9.18 -0.40 -1.20
CA TRP A 133 -8.23 -1.05 -0.30
C TRP A 133 -8.49 -0.67 1.17
N GLY A 134 -8.72 0.63 1.44
CA GLY A 134 -9.07 1.11 2.78
C GLY A 134 -10.36 0.49 3.33
N VAL A 135 -11.37 0.25 2.50
CA VAL A 135 -12.58 -0.50 2.90
C VAL A 135 -12.21 -1.92 3.34
N GLY A 136 -11.34 -2.60 2.59
CA GLY A 136 -10.85 -3.94 2.95
C GLY A 136 -10.16 -3.96 4.32
N THR A 137 -9.28 -3.00 4.59
CA THR A 137 -8.55 -2.90 5.87
C THR A 137 -9.45 -2.63 7.08
N ILE A 138 -10.65 -2.11 6.86
CA ILE A 138 -11.66 -1.93 7.91
C ILE A 138 -12.47 -3.23 8.10
N VAL A 139 -12.91 -3.85 7.00
CA VAL A 139 -13.77 -5.04 7.04
C VAL A 139 -13.05 -6.25 7.63
N GLY A 140 -11.77 -6.45 7.31
CA GLY A 140 -10.98 -7.59 7.80
C GLY A 140 -10.99 -7.70 9.33
N PRO A 141 -10.49 -6.69 10.07
CA PRO A 141 -10.52 -6.67 11.53
C PRO A 141 -11.93 -6.76 12.12
N TYR A 142 -12.92 -6.18 11.45
CA TYR A 142 -14.32 -6.28 11.89
C TYR A 142 -14.82 -7.73 11.90
N VAL A 143 -14.52 -8.48 10.82
CA VAL A 143 -14.85 -9.93 10.74
C VAL A 143 -14.11 -10.72 11.82
N MET A 144 -12.82 -10.42 12.05
CA MET A 144 -12.04 -11.06 13.12
C MET A 144 -12.62 -10.73 14.50
N GLY A 145 -12.93 -9.45 14.75
CA GLY A 145 -13.55 -9.00 16.00
C GLY A 145 -14.90 -9.68 16.23
N TYR A 146 -15.73 -9.78 15.21
CA TYR A 146 -17.00 -10.51 15.28
C TYR A 146 -16.80 -11.99 15.67
N ALA A 147 -15.85 -12.67 15.03
CA ALA A 147 -15.54 -14.06 15.36
C ALA A 147 -15.12 -14.20 16.82
N LEU A 148 -14.17 -13.38 17.28
CA LEU A 148 -13.66 -13.44 18.65
C LEU A 148 -14.73 -13.09 19.71
N THR A 149 -15.54 -12.06 19.45
CA THR A 149 -16.61 -11.63 20.37
C THR A 149 -17.72 -12.68 20.51
N ASN A 150 -17.97 -13.46 19.47
CA ASN A 150 -18.96 -14.54 19.50
C ASN A 150 -18.38 -15.89 20.00
N GLY A 151 -17.24 -15.87 20.68
CA GLY A 151 -16.62 -17.06 21.26
C GLY A 151 -15.98 -18.00 20.23
N MET A 152 -15.80 -17.56 19.00
CA MET A 152 -15.05 -18.31 17.98
C MET A 152 -13.55 -18.09 18.15
N THR A 153 -12.75 -19.02 17.62
CA THR A 153 -11.30 -18.86 17.61
C THR A 153 -10.84 -17.91 16.49
N TRP A 154 -9.62 -17.38 16.59
CA TRP A 154 -8.98 -16.59 15.53
C TRP A 154 -8.88 -17.37 14.21
N ASN A 155 -8.74 -18.71 14.26
CA ASN A 155 -8.77 -19.59 13.10
C ASN A 155 -10.05 -19.44 12.29
N ARG A 156 -11.22 -19.30 12.95
CA ARG A 156 -12.51 -19.07 12.28
C ARG A 156 -12.57 -17.71 11.59
N GLY A 157 -11.99 -16.68 12.20
CA GLY A 157 -11.85 -15.36 11.56
C GLY A 157 -11.05 -15.45 10.25
N TYR A 158 -9.87 -16.09 10.29
CA TYR A 158 -9.09 -16.35 9.07
C TYR A 158 -9.82 -17.24 8.07
N PHE A 159 -10.55 -18.25 8.52
CA PHE A 159 -11.34 -19.13 7.66
C PHE A 159 -12.41 -18.34 6.89
N ILE A 160 -13.18 -17.48 7.56
CA ILE A 160 -14.22 -16.66 6.91
C ILE A 160 -13.60 -15.79 5.82
N ILE A 161 -12.50 -15.09 6.12
CA ILE A 161 -11.81 -14.24 5.13
C ILE A 161 -11.22 -15.10 4.00
N SER A 162 -10.66 -16.28 4.29
CA SER A 162 -10.14 -17.18 3.24
C SER A 162 -11.22 -17.64 2.29
N VAL A 163 -12.41 -17.97 2.78
CA VAL A 163 -13.56 -18.35 1.94
C VAL A 163 -13.96 -17.18 1.03
N LEU A 164 -14.04 -15.96 1.56
CA LEU A 164 -14.30 -14.77 0.73
C LEU A 164 -13.25 -14.60 -0.37
N GLN A 165 -11.98 -14.78 -0.04
CA GLN A 165 -10.87 -14.71 -0.99
C GLN A 165 -10.90 -15.83 -2.03
N ILE A 166 -11.28 -17.05 -1.66
CA ILE A 166 -11.44 -18.19 -2.58
C ILE A 166 -12.56 -17.90 -3.59
N VAL A 167 -13.72 -17.41 -3.12
CA VAL A 167 -14.85 -17.03 -3.98
C VAL A 167 -14.42 -15.93 -4.94
N LEU A 168 -13.71 -14.92 -4.47
CA LEU A 168 -13.21 -13.83 -5.31
C LEU A 168 -12.17 -14.34 -6.31
N SER A 169 -11.25 -15.21 -5.89
CA SER A 169 -10.27 -15.82 -6.77
C SER A 169 -10.96 -16.58 -7.92
N ALA A 170 -11.98 -17.37 -7.59
CA ALA A 170 -12.80 -18.06 -8.62
C ALA A 170 -13.45 -17.06 -9.59
N ALA A 171 -14.06 -15.98 -9.07
CA ALA A 171 -14.65 -14.93 -9.90
C ALA A 171 -13.60 -14.27 -10.82
N LEU A 172 -12.38 -14.05 -10.33
CA LEU A 172 -11.27 -13.52 -11.14
C LEU A 172 -10.85 -14.46 -12.26
N PHE A 173 -10.77 -15.77 -12.01
CA PHE A 173 -10.51 -16.75 -13.06
C PHE A 173 -11.62 -16.76 -14.13
N PHE A 174 -12.88 -16.68 -13.72
CA PHE A 174 -14.01 -16.56 -14.67
C PHE A 174 -14.00 -15.23 -15.43
N SER A 175 -13.39 -14.19 -14.91
CA SER A 175 -13.28 -12.88 -15.58
C SER A 175 -12.15 -12.78 -16.62
N LEU A 176 -11.23 -13.75 -16.69
CA LEU A 176 -10.08 -13.74 -17.60
C LEU A 176 -10.41 -13.47 -19.07
N PRO A 177 -11.54 -13.98 -19.65
CA PRO A 177 -11.92 -13.64 -21.01
C PRO A 177 -12.17 -12.14 -21.22
N ILE A 178 -12.66 -11.43 -20.18
CA ILE A 178 -12.89 -9.98 -20.23
C ILE A 178 -11.55 -9.24 -20.30
N TRP A 179 -10.58 -9.64 -19.48
CA TRP A 179 -9.23 -9.10 -19.48
C TRP A 179 -8.56 -9.25 -20.84
N ARG A 180 -8.55 -10.47 -21.39
CA ARG A 180 -7.97 -10.77 -22.71
C ARG A 180 -8.59 -9.95 -23.84
N LYS A 181 -9.92 -9.72 -23.79
CA LYS A 181 -10.62 -8.92 -24.78
C LYS A 181 -10.26 -7.44 -24.71
N MET A 182 -10.02 -6.94 -23.51
CA MET A 182 -9.60 -5.55 -23.29
C MET A 182 -8.13 -5.34 -23.68
N GLU A 183 -7.25 -6.26 -23.34
CA GLU A 183 -5.84 -6.22 -23.73
C GLU A 183 -5.68 -6.26 -25.27
N LYS A 184 -6.44 -7.10 -25.98
CA LYS A 184 -6.44 -7.14 -27.46
C LYS A 184 -6.91 -5.82 -28.08
N LYS A 185 -7.98 -5.19 -27.56
CA LYS A 185 -8.44 -3.89 -28.06
C LYS A 185 -7.42 -2.76 -27.86
N GLY A 186 -6.65 -2.80 -26.76
CA GLY A 186 -5.54 -1.87 -26.52
C GLY A 186 -4.41 -2.07 -27.53
N THR A 187 -4.17 -3.30 -27.98
CA THR A 187 -3.10 -3.64 -28.94
C THR A 187 -3.52 -3.29 -30.38
N GLU A 188 -4.79 -3.46 -30.77
CA GLU A 188 -5.30 -3.11 -32.08
C GLU A 188 -5.24 -1.60 -32.38
N GLY A 189 -5.31 -0.73 -31.34
CA GLY A 189 -5.12 0.72 -31.44
C GLY A 189 -3.65 1.17 -31.53
N GLN A 190 -2.70 0.28 -31.29
CA GLN A 190 -1.25 0.56 -31.28
C GLN A 190 -0.48 -0.09 -32.45
N HIS A 191 -1.14 -0.76 -33.39
CA HIS A 191 -0.51 -1.53 -34.47
C HIS A 191 0.17 -0.69 -35.58
N GLU A 192 0.29 0.63 -35.45
CA GLU A 192 1.09 1.45 -36.36
C GLU A 192 2.52 1.77 -35.86
N SER A 193 2.87 1.38 -34.67
CA SER A 193 4.26 1.51 -34.19
C SER A 193 4.77 0.12 -33.73
N GLY A 194 5.60 -0.50 -34.54
CA GLY A 194 6.17 -1.83 -34.36
C GLY A 194 6.73 -2.07 -32.96
N THR A 195 5.89 -2.63 -32.11
CA THR A 195 6.28 -3.00 -30.75
C THR A 195 6.74 -4.45 -30.77
N GLU A 196 8.03 -4.65 -31.07
CA GLU A 196 8.72 -5.90 -30.69
C GLU A 196 8.41 -6.18 -29.21
N SER A 197 8.15 -7.42 -28.87
CA SER A 197 8.01 -7.92 -27.49
C SER A 197 9.25 -7.53 -26.69
N ARG A 198 9.24 -6.30 -26.11
CA ARG A 198 10.39 -5.76 -25.39
C ARG A 198 10.69 -6.62 -24.16
N LYS A 199 11.92 -7.11 -24.09
CA LYS A 199 12.46 -7.89 -22.98
C LYS A 199 12.24 -7.15 -21.66
N ALA A 200 11.87 -7.89 -20.60
CA ALA A 200 11.71 -7.31 -19.27
C ALA A 200 12.98 -6.58 -18.82
N LEU A 201 12.84 -5.34 -18.36
CA LEU A 201 13.95 -4.52 -17.92
C LEU A 201 14.60 -5.10 -16.66
N ARG A 202 15.93 -5.09 -16.61
CA ARG A 202 16.67 -5.44 -15.39
C ARG A 202 16.71 -4.26 -14.44
N LEU A 203 16.78 -4.51 -13.14
CA LEU A 203 16.84 -3.46 -12.12
C LEU A 203 17.94 -2.41 -12.40
N LYS A 204 19.12 -2.86 -12.87
CA LYS A 204 20.22 -1.95 -13.23
C LYS A 204 19.86 -1.00 -14.39
N GLU A 205 19.03 -1.45 -15.32
CA GLU A 205 18.56 -0.66 -16.46
C GLU A 205 17.52 0.36 -15.99
N ILE A 206 16.59 -0.06 -15.11
CA ILE A 206 15.55 0.81 -14.52
C ILE A 206 16.20 1.95 -13.73
N ILE A 207 17.18 1.65 -12.86
CA ILE A 207 17.86 2.65 -12.03
C ILE A 207 18.63 3.70 -12.88
N ARG A 208 18.96 3.40 -14.14
CA ARG A 208 19.61 4.33 -15.07
C ARG A 208 18.65 5.27 -15.78
N ILE A 209 17.34 5.01 -15.72
CA ILE A 209 16.33 5.88 -16.31
C ILE A 209 16.34 7.22 -15.55
N PRO A 210 16.41 8.38 -16.25
CA PRO A 210 16.38 9.68 -15.61
C PRO A 210 15.12 9.85 -14.74
N GLY A 211 15.28 10.20 -13.48
CA GLY A 211 14.18 10.35 -12.52
C GLY A 211 13.78 9.07 -11.78
N ALA A 212 14.25 7.88 -12.21
CA ALA A 212 13.85 6.62 -11.57
C ALA A 212 14.32 6.49 -10.11
N LYS A 213 15.56 6.86 -9.82
CA LYS A 213 16.07 6.86 -8.44
C LYS A 213 15.31 7.82 -7.55
N GLU A 214 15.03 8.99 -8.08
CA GLU A 214 14.33 10.04 -7.36
C GLU A 214 12.89 9.64 -7.02
N ILE A 215 12.17 9.00 -7.94
CA ILE A 215 10.79 8.55 -7.67
C ILE A 215 10.78 7.36 -6.69
N MET A 216 11.77 6.46 -6.77
CA MET A 216 11.93 5.37 -5.80
C MET A 216 12.14 5.91 -4.39
N VAL A 217 13.05 6.88 -4.22
CA VAL A 217 13.31 7.50 -2.92
C VAL A 217 12.09 8.31 -2.45
N THR A 218 11.40 9.00 -3.35
CA THR A 218 10.15 9.72 -3.03
C THR A 218 9.11 8.76 -2.45
N PHE A 219 8.92 7.60 -3.08
CA PHE A 219 7.91 6.65 -2.66
C PHE A 219 8.32 5.89 -1.39
N PHE A 220 9.61 5.58 -1.23
CA PHE A 220 10.19 5.13 0.04
C PHE A 220 9.88 6.10 1.18
N CYS A 221 10.17 7.39 1.00
CA CYS A 221 9.94 8.42 2.01
C CYS A 221 8.46 8.56 2.36
N TYR A 222 7.58 8.54 1.34
CA TYR A 222 6.15 8.60 1.56
C TYR A 222 5.68 7.47 2.48
N CYS A 223 5.97 6.22 2.11
CA CYS A 223 5.56 5.06 2.90
C CYS A 223 6.23 5.00 4.27
N ALA A 224 7.47 5.50 4.39
CA ALA A 224 8.16 5.66 5.66
C ALA A 224 7.42 6.61 6.60
N VAL A 225 6.95 7.77 6.10
CA VAL A 225 6.18 8.74 6.89
C VAL A 225 4.83 8.16 7.28
N GLU A 226 4.08 7.62 6.30
CA GLU A 226 2.74 7.06 6.52
C GLU A 226 2.78 5.95 7.58
N GLN A 227 3.65 4.96 7.41
CA GLN A 227 3.72 3.81 8.33
C GLN A 227 4.30 4.17 9.70
N THR A 228 5.26 5.09 9.76
CA THR A 228 5.80 5.55 11.05
C THR A 228 4.76 6.34 11.83
N ALA A 229 4.04 7.26 11.19
CA ALA A 229 2.97 8.02 11.83
C ALA A 229 1.84 7.11 12.30
N MET A 230 1.43 6.13 11.49
CA MET A 230 0.39 5.16 11.82
C MET A 230 0.79 4.29 13.02
N LEU A 231 2.02 3.78 13.04
CA LEU A 231 2.47 2.88 14.10
C LEU A 231 2.79 3.62 15.42
N TRP A 232 3.42 4.79 15.33
CA TRP A 232 3.96 5.49 16.49
C TRP A 232 3.10 6.64 17.00
N GLY A 233 2.06 7.04 16.26
CA GLY A 233 1.18 8.15 16.63
C GLY A 233 0.52 7.96 18.00
N SER A 234 -0.01 6.78 18.29
CA SER A 234 -0.57 6.46 19.61
C SER A 234 0.47 6.52 20.72
N SER A 235 1.63 5.88 20.52
CA SER A 235 2.72 5.90 21.50
C SER A 235 3.26 7.31 21.75
N TYR A 236 3.35 8.14 20.71
CA TYR A 236 3.71 9.54 20.84
C TYR A 236 2.71 10.30 21.73
N MET A 237 1.41 10.11 21.51
CA MET A 237 0.38 10.75 22.32
C MET A 237 0.42 10.33 23.78
N VAL A 238 0.70 9.06 24.08
CA VAL A 238 0.85 8.56 25.45
C VAL A 238 2.12 9.10 26.09
N LEU A 239 3.28 8.92 25.44
CA LEU A 239 4.59 9.17 26.04
C LEU A 239 4.98 10.64 26.07
N HIS A 240 4.50 11.45 25.12
CA HIS A 240 4.82 12.87 25.02
C HIS A 240 3.70 13.78 25.52
N ASN A 241 2.45 13.45 25.21
CA ASN A 241 1.29 14.28 25.57
C ASN A 241 0.56 13.80 26.82
N GLY A 242 0.94 12.67 27.42
CA GLY A 242 0.37 12.15 28.65
C GLY A 242 -1.08 11.65 28.53
N LEU A 243 -1.54 11.29 27.33
CA LEU A 243 -2.86 10.71 27.11
C LEU A 243 -2.92 9.27 27.66
N THR A 244 -4.13 8.81 28.02
CA THR A 244 -4.32 7.38 28.31
C THR A 244 -4.15 6.53 27.06
N ALA A 245 -3.84 5.25 27.21
CA ALA A 245 -3.68 4.35 26.08
C ALA A 245 -4.97 4.22 25.27
N GLU A 246 -6.12 4.24 25.93
CA GLU A 246 -7.46 4.17 25.31
C GLU A 246 -7.77 5.40 24.45
N GLU A 247 -7.52 6.61 25.00
CA GLU A 247 -7.67 7.86 24.26
C GLU A 247 -6.74 7.90 23.06
N ALA A 248 -5.47 7.57 23.26
CA ALA A 248 -4.46 7.59 22.19
C ALA A 248 -4.78 6.60 21.05
N ALA A 249 -5.26 5.40 21.38
CA ALA A 249 -5.71 4.43 20.39
C ALA A 249 -6.91 4.93 19.59
N SER A 250 -7.90 5.54 20.26
CA SER A 250 -9.07 6.13 19.61
C SER A 250 -8.67 7.26 18.65
N TYR A 251 -7.77 8.15 19.05
CA TYR A 251 -7.30 9.25 18.21
C TYR A 251 -6.37 8.80 17.08
N ALA A 252 -5.56 7.77 17.30
CA ALA A 252 -4.72 7.20 16.24
C ALA A 252 -5.57 6.62 15.09
N SER A 253 -6.77 6.09 15.39
CA SER A 253 -7.68 5.60 14.36
C SER A 253 -8.15 6.71 13.41
N LEU A 254 -8.19 7.96 13.86
CA LEU A 254 -8.57 9.11 13.03
C LEU A 254 -7.56 9.38 11.90
N PHE A 255 -6.30 9.00 12.07
CA PHE A 255 -5.31 9.02 11.00
C PHE A 255 -5.72 8.09 9.85
N CYS A 256 -6.09 6.85 10.15
CA CYS A 256 -6.52 5.87 9.13
C CYS A 256 -7.85 6.28 8.47
N ILE A 257 -8.79 6.82 9.25
CA ILE A 257 -10.04 7.39 8.72
C ILE A 257 -9.70 8.57 7.80
N GLY A 258 -8.76 9.45 8.20
CA GLY A 258 -8.28 10.57 7.39
C GLY A 258 -7.73 10.12 6.04
N ILE A 259 -6.89 9.09 6.01
CA ILE A 259 -6.37 8.52 4.76
C ILE A 259 -7.49 7.97 3.89
N THR A 260 -8.37 7.13 4.45
CA THR A 260 -9.43 6.45 3.68
C THR A 260 -10.42 7.46 3.11
N VAL A 261 -10.96 8.34 3.95
CA VAL A 261 -11.88 9.40 3.51
C VAL A 261 -11.17 10.34 2.54
N GLY A 262 -9.93 10.72 2.84
CA GLY A 262 -9.12 11.56 1.98
C GLY A 262 -8.90 10.95 0.59
N ARG A 263 -8.71 9.63 0.45
CA ARG A 263 -8.59 8.95 -0.85
C ARG A 263 -9.87 9.03 -1.68
N PHE A 264 -11.04 8.88 -1.05
CA PHE A 264 -12.31 9.09 -1.75
C PHE A 264 -12.51 10.56 -2.16
N LEU A 265 -12.24 11.50 -1.26
CA LEU A 265 -12.31 12.94 -1.56
C LEU A 265 -11.32 13.34 -2.66
N ASN A 266 -10.11 12.78 -2.64
CA ASN A 266 -9.11 13.00 -3.67
C ASN A 266 -9.63 12.61 -5.06
N GLY A 267 -10.40 11.54 -5.18
CA GLY A 267 -11.05 11.15 -6.44
C GLY A 267 -11.90 12.27 -7.04
N PHE A 268 -12.60 13.06 -6.24
CA PHE A 268 -13.35 14.23 -6.71
C PHE A 268 -12.43 15.41 -7.03
N LEU A 269 -11.40 15.65 -6.24
CA LEU A 269 -10.42 16.71 -6.46
C LEU A 269 -9.65 16.50 -7.78
N MET A 270 -9.34 15.24 -8.13
CA MET A 270 -8.68 14.87 -9.37
C MET A 270 -9.50 15.17 -10.65
N MET A 271 -10.77 15.55 -10.51
CA MET A 271 -11.56 16.07 -11.64
C MET A 271 -11.15 17.50 -12.05
N ARG A 272 -10.44 18.23 -11.18
CA ARG A 272 -10.01 19.62 -11.40
C ARG A 272 -8.50 19.81 -11.35
N PHE A 273 -7.78 18.98 -10.61
CA PHE A 273 -6.36 19.12 -10.34
C PHE A 273 -5.57 17.98 -11.00
N GLN A 274 -4.33 18.26 -11.38
CA GLN A 274 -3.41 17.27 -11.92
C GLN A 274 -2.67 16.51 -10.82
N ASP A 275 -2.15 15.32 -11.13
CA ASP A 275 -1.39 14.49 -10.18
C ASP A 275 -0.29 15.27 -9.45
N ASP A 276 0.51 16.06 -10.17
CA ASP A 276 1.61 16.85 -9.58
C ASP A 276 1.13 17.87 -8.57
N GLN A 277 0.00 18.53 -8.86
CA GLN A 277 -0.59 19.52 -7.95
C GLN A 277 -1.08 18.83 -6.68
N MET A 278 -1.71 17.67 -6.82
CA MET A 278 -2.22 16.90 -5.69
C MET A 278 -1.10 16.30 -4.84
N ILE A 279 0.00 15.82 -5.45
CA ILE A 279 1.18 15.36 -4.70
C ILE A 279 1.78 16.52 -3.90
N ARG A 280 1.97 17.69 -4.50
CA ARG A 280 2.51 18.87 -3.81
C ARG A 280 1.58 19.37 -2.71
N ALA A 281 0.27 19.39 -2.96
CA ALA A 281 -0.73 19.75 -1.94
C ALA A 281 -0.68 18.77 -0.77
N GLY A 282 -0.63 17.45 -1.04
CA GLY A 282 -0.48 16.42 -0.03
C GLY A 282 0.80 16.60 0.79
N GLN A 283 1.94 16.85 0.14
CA GLN A 283 3.21 17.14 0.83
C GLN A 283 3.11 18.36 1.76
N ALA A 284 2.47 19.44 1.29
CA ALA A 284 2.27 20.64 2.08
C ALA A 284 1.38 20.39 3.30
N VAL A 285 0.29 19.62 3.13
CA VAL A 285 -0.62 19.26 4.24
C VAL A 285 0.09 18.34 5.25
N ILE A 286 0.91 17.38 4.80
CA ILE A 286 1.71 16.53 5.70
C ILE A 286 2.67 17.40 6.52
N ILE A 287 3.40 18.31 5.88
CA ILE A 287 4.33 19.21 6.58
C ILE A 287 3.58 20.10 7.57
N ALA A 288 2.43 20.66 7.19
CA ALA A 288 1.59 21.43 8.12
C ALA A 288 1.17 20.58 9.34
N GLY A 289 0.75 19.33 9.13
CA GLY A 289 0.44 18.40 10.21
C GLY A 289 1.65 18.14 11.12
N ILE A 290 2.84 17.93 10.56
CA ILE A 290 4.08 17.75 11.33
C ILE A 290 4.43 19.01 12.14
N VAL A 291 4.28 20.20 11.54
CA VAL A 291 4.51 21.47 12.25
C VAL A 291 3.52 21.64 13.41
N ILE A 292 2.26 21.26 13.22
CA ILE A 292 1.25 21.29 14.30
C ILE A 292 1.62 20.32 15.42
N LEU A 293 2.20 19.15 15.14
CA LEU A 293 2.70 18.25 16.20
C LEU A 293 3.80 18.90 17.07
N LEU A 294 4.56 19.86 16.54
CA LEU A 294 5.61 20.57 17.27
C LEU A 294 5.05 21.68 18.18
N LEU A 295 3.79 22.06 18.04
CA LEU A 295 3.19 23.13 18.85
C LEU A 295 2.86 22.63 20.27
N PRO A 296 3.08 23.43 21.32
CA PRO A 296 2.97 23.00 22.72
C PRO A 296 1.54 23.07 23.27
N PHE A 297 0.52 22.76 22.46
CA PHE A 297 -0.89 22.78 22.91
C PHE A 297 -1.44 21.38 23.24
N GLY A 298 -0.57 20.44 23.58
CA GLY A 298 -0.90 19.12 24.10
C GLY A 298 -1.77 18.27 23.16
N LYS A 299 -2.89 17.74 23.69
CA LYS A 299 -3.80 16.83 22.99
C LYS A 299 -4.32 17.38 21.64
N VAL A 300 -4.67 18.66 21.59
CA VAL A 300 -5.29 19.26 20.40
C VAL A 300 -4.33 19.24 19.21
N THR A 301 -3.07 19.61 19.43
CA THR A 301 -2.05 19.62 18.37
C THR A 301 -1.60 18.21 18.00
N ALA A 302 -1.53 17.30 18.96
CA ALA A 302 -1.21 15.91 18.70
C ALA A 302 -2.25 15.23 17.78
N VAL A 303 -3.51 15.35 18.11
CA VAL A 303 -4.63 14.77 17.34
C VAL A 303 -4.78 15.48 15.99
N GLY A 304 -4.83 16.84 15.99
CA GLY A 304 -4.98 17.62 14.77
C GLY A 304 -3.83 17.43 13.78
N GLY A 305 -2.59 17.35 14.28
CA GLY A 305 -1.41 17.08 13.46
C GLY A 305 -1.46 15.72 12.80
N LEU A 306 -1.82 14.65 13.53
CA LEU A 306 -1.96 13.31 12.97
C LEU A 306 -3.08 13.20 11.93
N ILE A 307 -4.24 13.83 12.18
CA ILE A 307 -5.33 13.87 11.19
C ILE A 307 -4.86 14.56 9.90
N LEU A 308 -4.17 15.68 10.00
CA LEU A 308 -3.65 16.38 8.83
C LEU A 308 -2.59 15.58 8.09
N ILE A 309 -1.70 14.87 8.80
CA ILE A 309 -0.74 13.97 8.15
C ILE A 309 -1.49 12.90 7.38
N GLY A 310 -2.51 12.27 7.96
CA GLY A 310 -3.34 11.27 7.29
C GLY A 310 -4.05 11.81 6.04
N LEU A 311 -4.69 12.98 6.14
CA LEU A 311 -5.34 13.64 5.01
C LEU A 311 -4.33 14.00 3.90
N GLY A 312 -3.14 14.49 4.26
CA GLY A 312 -2.08 14.82 3.31
C GLY A 312 -1.49 13.57 2.63
N CYS A 313 -1.45 12.43 3.30
CA CYS A 313 -1.02 11.16 2.70
C CYS A 313 -1.99 10.66 1.62
N ALA A 314 -3.27 10.97 1.73
CA ALA A 314 -4.32 10.41 0.88
C ALA A 314 -4.09 10.57 -0.64
N PRO A 315 -3.75 11.75 -1.19
CA PRO A 315 -3.53 11.93 -2.62
C PRO A 315 -2.17 11.42 -3.11
N VAL A 316 -1.17 11.35 -2.23
CA VAL A 316 0.23 11.20 -2.67
C VAL A 316 0.48 9.86 -3.35
N TYR A 317 0.08 8.76 -2.70
CA TYR A 317 0.30 7.42 -3.22
C TYR A 317 -0.36 7.19 -4.59
N PRO A 318 -1.69 7.38 -4.73
CA PRO A 318 -2.36 7.13 -6.01
C PRO A 318 -1.87 8.03 -7.13
N CYS A 319 -1.56 9.31 -6.84
CA CYS A 319 -1.08 10.25 -7.85
C CYS A 319 0.36 9.95 -8.31
N ILE A 320 1.26 9.49 -7.42
CA ILE A 320 2.60 9.04 -7.83
C ILE A 320 2.50 7.88 -8.82
N ILE A 321 1.68 6.89 -8.51
CA ILE A 321 1.52 5.71 -9.36
C ILE A 321 0.88 6.09 -10.70
N HIS A 322 -0.24 6.84 -10.65
CA HIS A 322 -0.96 7.25 -11.87
C HIS A 322 -0.09 8.09 -12.81
N SER A 323 0.76 8.98 -12.28
CA SER A 323 1.65 9.82 -13.07
C SER A 323 2.85 9.06 -13.69
N THR A 324 3.11 7.81 -13.27
CA THR A 324 4.31 7.07 -13.72
C THR A 324 4.36 6.84 -15.23
N PRO A 325 3.28 6.41 -15.93
CA PRO A 325 3.32 6.28 -17.37
C PRO A 325 3.59 7.60 -18.11
N ALA A 326 3.02 8.72 -17.64
CA ALA A 326 3.25 10.04 -18.22
C ALA A 326 4.67 10.55 -18.00
N ASN A 327 5.28 10.22 -16.85
CA ASN A 327 6.63 10.65 -16.50
C ASN A 327 7.74 9.86 -17.21
N PHE A 328 7.54 8.55 -17.42
CA PHE A 328 8.61 7.63 -17.81
C PHE A 328 8.32 6.85 -19.10
N GLY A 329 7.12 7.00 -19.65
CA GLY A 329 6.65 6.26 -20.81
C GLY A 329 5.85 5.01 -20.43
N ALA A 330 4.77 4.76 -21.17
CA ALA A 330 3.86 3.65 -20.93
C ALA A 330 4.56 2.27 -21.06
N ASP A 331 5.55 2.18 -21.96
CA ASP A 331 6.35 0.98 -22.23
C ASP A 331 7.25 0.54 -21.05
N ARG A 332 7.57 1.46 -20.14
CA ARG A 332 8.44 1.24 -18.96
C ARG A 332 7.67 1.30 -17.63
N SER A 333 6.41 1.73 -17.67
CA SER A 333 5.63 2.01 -16.46
C SER A 333 5.48 0.80 -15.54
N GLN A 334 5.23 -0.40 -16.10
CA GLN A 334 5.11 -1.62 -15.29
C GLN A 334 6.39 -1.94 -14.50
N ALA A 335 7.55 -1.83 -15.16
CA ALA A 335 8.83 -2.08 -14.51
C ALA A 335 9.13 -1.03 -13.43
N LEU A 336 8.84 0.24 -13.71
CA LEU A 336 9.04 1.33 -12.75
C LEU A 336 8.08 1.24 -11.57
N ILE A 337 6.79 0.95 -11.78
CA ILE A 337 5.82 0.76 -10.68
C ILE A 337 6.25 -0.41 -9.80
N GLY A 338 6.69 -1.53 -10.38
CA GLY A 338 7.19 -2.67 -9.59
C GLY A 338 8.37 -2.30 -8.68
N VAL A 339 9.31 -1.49 -9.17
CA VAL A 339 10.47 -1.03 -8.38
C VAL A 339 10.07 0.06 -7.38
N GLN A 340 9.15 0.95 -7.73
CA GLN A 340 8.57 1.94 -6.80
C GLN A 340 7.89 1.24 -5.62
N MET A 341 7.06 0.22 -5.89
CA MET A 341 6.40 -0.59 -4.88
C MET A 341 7.40 -1.28 -3.95
N ALA A 342 8.41 -1.95 -4.52
CA ALA A 342 9.46 -2.58 -3.73
C ALA A 342 10.16 -1.57 -2.81
N SER A 343 10.48 -0.37 -3.32
CA SER A 343 11.08 0.71 -2.53
C SER A 343 10.15 1.21 -1.43
N ALA A 344 8.85 1.34 -1.70
CA ALA A 344 7.82 1.70 -0.73
C ALA A 344 7.75 0.68 0.42
N TYR A 345 7.71 -0.62 0.10
CA TYR A 345 7.68 -1.68 1.11
C TYR A 345 8.96 -1.71 1.96
N VAL A 346 10.13 -1.40 1.39
CA VAL A 346 11.36 -1.21 2.16
C VAL A 346 11.21 -0.05 3.15
N GLY A 347 10.65 1.07 2.72
CA GLY A 347 10.36 2.22 3.60
C GLY A 347 9.42 1.88 4.75
N SER A 348 8.30 1.22 4.42
CA SER A 348 7.31 0.78 5.42
C SER A 348 7.87 -0.22 6.42
N CYS A 349 8.77 -1.12 5.98
CA CYS A 349 9.31 -2.19 6.82
C CYS A 349 10.44 -1.69 7.72
N LEU A 350 11.32 -0.81 7.23
CA LEU A 350 12.55 -0.42 7.96
C LEU A 350 12.37 0.82 8.81
N MET A 351 11.64 1.83 8.33
CA MET A 351 11.67 3.14 8.98
C MET A 351 10.90 3.20 10.31
N PRO A 352 9.76 2.53 10.50
CA PRO A 352 9.10 2.49 11.80
C PRO A 352 9.95 1.81 12.91
N PRO A 353 10.61 0.67 12.69
CA PRO A 353 11.57 0.11 13.66
C PRO A 353 12.77 1.02 13.96
N VAL A 354 13.31 1.71 12.96
CA VAL A 354 14.40 2.70 13.17
C VAL A 354 13.94 3.80 14.10
N PHE A 355 12.73 4.33 13.92
CA PHE A 355 12.17 5.27 14.88
C PHE A 355 11.97 4.64 16.27
N GLY A 356 11.56 3.38 16.34
CA GLY A 356 11.43 2.64 17.59
C GLY A 356 12.72 2.60 18.40
N LEU A 357 13.86 2.42 17.73
CA LEU A 357 15.18 2.51 18.39
C LEU A 357 15.44 3.92 18.92
N LEU A 358 15.13 4.96 18.16
CA LEU A 358 15.27 6.35 18.62
C LEU A 358 14.33 6.64 19.80
N ALA A 359 13.08 6.19 19.75
CA ALA A 359 12.12 6.38 20.82
C ALA A 359 12.56 5.71 22.13
N ASN A 360 13.11 4.50 22.05
CA ASN A 360 13.57 3.73 23.20
C ASN A 360 14.86 4.28 23.81
N HIS A 361 15.83 4.70 22.99
CA HIS A 361 17.15 5.13 23.48
C HIS A 361 17.24 6.62 23.76
N ILE A 362 16.37 7.43 23.15
CA ILE A 362 16.41 8.89 23.27
C ILE A 362 15.07 9.41 23.79
N SER A 363 14.06 9.52 22.91
CA SER A 363 12.72 9.99 23.28
C SER A 363 11.69 9.80 22.15
N ALA A 364 10.46 9.46 22.52
CA ALA A 364 9.31 9.44 21.59
C ALA A 364 8.94 10.85 21.08
N SER A 365 9.34 11.92 21.78
CA SER A 365 9.12 13.32 21.35
C SER A 365 9.85 13.68 20.05
N LEU A 366 10.77 12.85 19.59
CA LEU A 366 11.47 13.03 18.33
C LEU A 366 10.61 12.69 17.10
N LEU A 367 9.40 12.12 17.27
CA LEU A 367 8.54 11.71 16.15
C LEU A 367 8.34 12.82 15.12
N PRO A 368 7.95 14.07 15.46
CA PRO A 368 7.73 15.10 14.46
C PRO A 368 9.02 15.45 13.69
N TRP A 369 10.17 15.52 14.37
CA TRP A 369 11.46 15.80 13.74
C TRP A 369 11.88 14.69 12.78
N TYR A 370 11.68 13.44 13.18
CA TYR A 370 11.96 12.28 12.34
C TYR A 370 11.13 12.30 11.06
N LEU A 371 9.81 12.53 11.19
CA LEU A 371 8.91 12.65 10.05
C LEU A 371 9.28 13.85 9.16
N LEU A 372 9.68 14.98 9.76
CA LEU A 372 10.07 16.20 9.03
C LEU A 372 11.29 15.95 8.14
N VAL A 373 12.33 15.30 8.66
CA VAL A 373 13.55 14.99 7.88
C VAL A 373 13.22 14.12 6.67
N ILE A 374 12.40 13.08 6.86
CA ILE A 374 11.96 12.19 5.76
C ILE A 374 11.11 12.97 4.75
N MET A 375 10.20 13.83 5.22
CA MET A 375 9.37 14.66 4.34
C MET A 375 10.17 15.66 3.53
N LEU A 376 11.18 16.32 4.12
CA LEU A 376 12.07 17.23 3.39
C LEU A 376 12.82 16.48 2.26
N LEU A 377 13.34 15.29 2.56
CA LEU A 377 13.97 14.44 1.55
C LEU A 377 12.98 14.08 0.43
N MET A 378 11.75 13.74 0.79
CA MET A 378 10.68 13.44 -0.18
C MET A 378 10.41 14.62 -1.10
N VAL A 379 10.28 15.84 -0.58
CA VAL A 379 10.01 17.06 -1.36
C VAL A 379 11.16 17.35 -2.33
N ILE A 380 12.41 17.23 -1.87
CA ILE A 380 13.61 17.42 -2.70
C ILE A 380 13.62 16.38 -3.84
N MET A 381 13.42 15.11 -3.53
CA MET A 381 13.45 14.03 -4.50
C MET A 381 12.34 14.17 -5.53
N TYR A 382 11.11 14.46 -5.10
CA TYR A 382 9.99 14.67 -6.01
C TYR A 382 10.19 15.88 -6.93
N THR A 383 10.74 16.97 -6.40
CA THR A 383 11.10 18.15 -7.21
C THR A 383 12.12 17.78 -8.30
N ASN A 384 13.08 16.93 -7.98
CA ASN A 384 14.06 16.42 -8.95
C ASN A 384 13.42 15.47 -9.98
N VAL A 385 12.42 14.65 -9.59
CA VAL A 385 11.62 13.85 -10.55
C VAL A 385 11.03 14.78 -11.62
N ILE A 386 10.30 15.81 -11.21
CA ILE A 386 9.64 16.75 -12.14
C ILE A 386 10.65 17.38 -13.09
N LYS A 387 11.80 17.85 -12.56
CA LYS A 387 12.85 18.47 -13.40
C LYS A 387 13.41 17.50 -14.44
N LYS A 388 13.57 16.21 -14.10
CA LYS A 388 14.17 15.20 -14.98
C LYS A 388 13.18 14.58 -15.98
N THR A 389 11.87 14.60 -15.68
CA THR A 389 10.83 14.00 -16.52
C THR A 389 10.10 15.01 -17.39
N ARG A 390 10.26 16.32 -17.16
CA ARG A 390 9.63 17.40 -17.91
C ARG A 390 9.80 17.28 -19.44
N PRO A 391 10.96 16.94 -19.99
CA PRO A 391 11.15 16.76 -21.42
C PRO A 391 10.29 15.65 -22.04
N ASN A 392 9.85 14.67 -21.25
CA ASN A 392 9.01 13.56 -21.72
C ASN A 392 7.52 13.92 -21.72
N ARG A 393 7.10 14.98 -21.01
CA ARG A 393 5.71 15.45 -20.96
C ARG A 393 5.36 16.43 -22.05
N GLU A 394 6.37 17.07 -22.64
CA GLU A 394 6.22 18.06 -23.72
C GLU A 394 6.30 17.41 -25.12
N ARG A 395 6.56 16.12 -25.19
CA ARG A 395 6.51 15.29 -26.40
C ARG A 395 5.24 14.45 -26.43
#